data_6abfcc190f3e140bfafcdd7870a057e8
#
_entry.id   6abfcc190f3e140bfafcdd7870a057e8
#
_cell.length_a   1.000
_cell.length_b   1.000
_cell.length_c   1.000
_cell.angle_alpha   90.00
_cell.angle_beta   90.00
_cell.angle_gamma   90.00
#
_symmetry.space_group_name_H-M   'P 1'
#
loop_
_entity.id
_entity.type
_entity.pdbx_description
1 polymer ?
#
loop_
_entity_poly.entity_id
_entity_poly.type
_entity_poly.pdbx_seq_one_letter_code
_entity_poly.pdbx_strand_id
1 'polypeptide(L)'
;VPRVLSIAGTDPSGGAGIQADLKSIAASGGYGMCVTTSLVAQNTCGVREVFTPPLEFLTAQLAAVFDDVTVDAVKIGMLGDADTIRTVRTWLSEHPVPVVVLDPVMIASSGDRLLQAEAEQALRDLVPLVNVITPNIPELAVLCEKEPAQTFDEAHEQAANLAAATGTTVIVKGGHLCGQDAGNTAVFPDGTCAHVRTPRLDSRNTHGTGCSLSSSLATRLGVELLQHTEAAEHTEAAEYTAEQSVLTSEDTHRALQWSTRWLHESIAAGVGLQVGSGEGHGPVDHAARARRLEAAASAYPWHHLLATTDSESNTLDGTSPERLLPVRPLP
;
A
#
# COMPACT_ATOMS: atom_id res chain seq x y z
N VAL A 1 10.56 10.75 6.45
CA VAL A 1 9.24 10.05 6.35
C VAL A 1 8.74 10.19 4.92
N PRO A 2 8.53 9.10 4.16
CA PRO A 2 8.05 9.19 2.79
C PRO A 2 6.60 9.69 2.71
N ARG A 3 6.34 10.59 1.75
CA ARG A 3 5.01 11.11 1.42
C ARG A 3 4.42 10.24 0.32
N VAL A 4 3.41 9.45 0.67
CA VAL A 4 2.87 8.39 -0.18
C VAL A 4 1.45 8.73 -0.62
N LEU A 5 1.22 8.80 -1.92
CA LEU A 5 -0.09 9.07 -2.51
C LEU A 5 -0.76 7.76 -2.92
N SER A 6 -1.93 7.48 -2.36
CA SER A 6 -2.83 6.43 -2.86
C SER A 6 -3.77 7.00 -3.93
N ILE A 7 -3.82 6.38 -5.11
CA ILE A 7 -4.79 6.66 -6.18
C ILE A 7 -5.69 5.43 -6.29
N ALA A 8 -6.89 5.49 -5.70
CA ALA A 8 -7.77 4.32 -5.62
C ALA A 8 -9.23 4.68 -5.31
N GLY A 9 -10.11 3.69 -5.37
CA GLY A 9 -11.49 3.80 -4.90
C GLY A 9 -11.61 3.73 -3.38
N THR A 10 -12.79 4.11 -2.86
CA THR A 10 -13.09 4.08 -1.42
C THR A 10 -13.62 2.72 -0.97
N ASP A 11 -13.50 2.45 0.32
CA ASP A 11 -14.23 1.40 1.04
C ASP A 11 -14.75 1.96 2.37
N PRO A 12 -16.05 2.30 2.48
CA PRO A 12 -16.62 2.87 3.70
C PRO A 12 -16.56 1.92 4.91
N SER A 13 -16.40 0.61 4.69
CA SER A 13 -16.17 -0.35 5.79
C SER A 13 -14.75 -0.26 6.37
N GLY A 14 -13.84 0.40 5.65
CA GLY A 14 -12.47 0.68 6.09
C GLY A 14 -11.50 -0.48 5.90
N GLY A 15 -11.91 -1.60 5.30
CA GLY A 15 -11.09 -2.80 5.14
C GLY A 15 -10.21 -2.80 3.89
N ALA A 16 -10.61 -2.09 2.84
CA ALA A 16 -9.92 -2.00 1.56
C ALA A 16 -9.85 -0.55 1.06
N GLY A 17 -9.53 -0.34 -0.22
CA GLY A 17 -9.48 0.96 -0.87
C GLY A 17 -8.57 1.96 -0.17
N ILE A 18 -8.79 3.24 -0.40
CA ILE A 18 -7.99 4.32 0.20
C ILE A 18 -7.96 4.27 1.74
N GLN A 19 -8.99 3.74 2.39
CA GLN A 19 -9.05 3.61 3.84
C GLN A 19 -8.03 2.58 4.36
N ALA A 20 -7.91 1.44 3.70
CA ALA A 20 -6.86 0.47 4.01
C ALA A 20 -5.48 0.99 3.61
N ASP A 21 -5.38 1.70 2.48
CA ASP A 21 -4.14 2.28 2.00
C ASP A 21 -3.56 3.27 3.01
N LEU A 22 -4.34 4.25 3.46
CA LEU A 22 -3.89 5.25 4.44
C LEU A 22 -3.47 4.63 5.77
N LYS A 23 -4.23 3.62 6.26
CA LYS A 23 -3.86 2.86 7.47
C LYS A 23 -2.54 2.11 7.28
N SER A 24 -2.36 1.47 6.12
CA SER A 24 -1.15 0.70 5.79
C SER A 24 0.06 1.61 5.65
N ILE A 25 -0.09 2.75 4.98
CA ILE A 25 0.96 3.77 4.84
C ILE A 25 1.40 4.26 6.22
N ALA A 26 0.46 4.66 7.07
CA ALA A 26 0.76 5.10 8.43
C ALA A 26 1.44 4.02 9.27
N ALA A 27 0.93 2.77 9.23
CA ALA A 27 1.51 1.63 9.94
C ALA A 27 2.91 1.25 9.44
N SER A 28 3.24 1.59 8.19
CA SER A 28 4.54 1.34 7.55
C SER A 28 5.53 2.48 7.69
N GLY A 29 5.15 3.58 8.37
CA GLY A 29 6.01 4.72 8.68
C GLY A 29 6.00 5.82 7.61
N GLY A 30 4.95 5.92 6.78
CA GLY A 30 4.75 6.97 5.79
C GLY A 30 3.69 8.00 6.18
N TYR A 31 3.72 9.15 5.51
CA TYR A 31 2.63 10.13 5.50
C TYR A 31 1.71 9.83 4.32
N GLY A 32 0.45 9.44 4.60
CA GLY A 32 -0.50 9.01 3.58
C GLY A 32 -1.38 10.15 3.07
N MET A 33 -1.45 10.25 1.74
CA MET A 33 -2.36 11.12 1.01
C MET A 33 -3.22 10.26 0.08
N CYS A 34 -4.35 10.78 -0.41
CA CYS A 34 -5.18 10.03 -1.35
C CYS A 34 -5.84 10.91 -2.41
N VAL A 35 -5.99 10.33 -3.59
CA VAL A 35 -6.82 10.79 -4.71
C VAL A 35 -7.84 9.70 -4.99
N THR A 36 -9.12 10.08 -5.00
CA THR A 36 -10.22 9.12 -5.10
C THR A 36 -10.64 8.94 -6.55
N THR A 37 -10.55 7.71 -7.05
CA THR A 37 -11.00 7.33 -8.41
C THR A 37 -12.48 7.00 -8.47
N SER A 38 -13.01 6.40 -7.40
CA SER A 38 -14.42 6.01 -7.30
C SER A 38 -14.90 6.03 -5.85
N LEU A 39 -16.12 6.46 -5.63
CA LEU A 39 -16.83 6.30 -4.37
C LEU A 39 -17.62 4.98 -4.43
N VAL A 40 -17.32 4.07 -3.52
CA VAL A 40 -17.91 2.73 -3.51
C VAL A 40 -18.77 2.56 -2.27
N ALA A 41 -20.03 2.20 -2.47
CA ALA A 41 -20.93 1.75 -1.41
C ALA A 41 -20.74 0.24 -1.24
N GLN A 42 -19.96 -0.18 -0.25
CA GLN A 42 -19.67 -1.59 0.03
C GLN A 42 -19.54 -1.86 1.53
N ASN A 43 -19.56 -3.12 1.87
CA ASN A 43 -19.25 -3.64 3.21
C ASN A 43 -18.50 -4.97 3.10
N THR A 44 -18.33 -5.69 4.21
CA THR A 44 -17.61 -6.97 4.26
C THR A 44 -18.28 -8.09 3.44
N CYS A 45 -19.55 -7.93 3.04
CA CYS A 45 -20.32 -8.92 2.28
C CYS A 45 -20.33 -8.66 0.77
N GLY A 46 -20.02 -7.43 0.29
CA GLY A 46 -19.97 -7.13 -1.13
C GLY A 46 -20.16 -5.66 -1.50
N VAL A 47 -20.04 -5.39 -2.79
CA VAL A 47 -20.23 -4.09 -3.43
C VAL A 47 -21.71 -3.91 -3.79
N ARG A 48 -22.26 -2.74 -3.45
CA ARG A 48 -23.66 -2.39 -3.75
C ARG A 48 -23.78 -1.39 -4.89
N GLU A 49 -22.89 -0.39 -4.91
CA GLU A 49 -22.92 0.69 -5.88
C GLU A 49 -21.54 1.32 -6.02
N VAL A 50 -21.20 1.75 -7.23
CA VAL A 50 -19.96 2.48 -7.55
C VAL A 50 -20.31 3.77 -8.25
N PHE A 51 -19.83 4.89 -7.76
CA PHE A 51 -19.90 6.19 -8.39
C PHE A 51 -18.50 6.64 -8.79
N THR A 52 -18.29 6.86 -10.08
CA THR A 52 -17.04 7.39 -10.62
C THR A 52 -17.19 8.90 -10.82
N PRO A 53 -16.39 9.74 -10.14
CA PRO A 53 -16.37 11.17 -10.38
C PRO A 53 -15.95 11.51 -11.81
N PRO A 54 -16.33 12.68 -12.35
CA PRO A 54 -15.84 13.15 -13.65
C PRO A 54 -14.30 13.20 -13.69
N LEU A 55 -13.69 12.90 -14.86
CA LEU A 55 -12.24 12.85 -15.04
C LEU A 55 -11.55 14.18 -14.74
N GLU A 56 -12.24 15.29 -15.00
CA GLU A 56 -11.76 16.64 -14.66
C GLU A 56 -11.57 16.79 -13.16
N PHE A 57 -12.43 16.14 -12.35
CA PHE A 57 -12.28 16.17 -10.89
C PHE A 57 -11.14 15.26 -10.41
N LEU A 58 -10.93 14.13 -11.07
CA LEU A 58 -9.75 13.28 -10.81
C LEU A 58 -8.45 14.08 -11.06
N THR A 59 -8.37 14.76 -12.22
CA THR A 59 -7.23 15.61 -12.56
C THR A 59 -7.05 16.76 -11.56
N ALA A 60 -8.14 17.40 -11.13
CA ALA A 60 -8.09 18.47 -10.14
C ALA A 60 -7.57 17.99 -8.77
N GLN A 61 -7.93 16.77 -8.33
CA GLN A 61 -7.39 16.18 -7.11
C GLN A 61 -5.87 15.92 -7.23
N LEU A 62 -5.44 15.37 -8.37
CA LEU A 62 -4.01 15.13 -8.65
C LEU A 62 -3.24 16.45 -8.63
N ALA A 63 -3.70 17.47 -9.36
CA ALA A 63 -3.08 18.78 -9.40
C ALA A 63 -2.97 19.40 -8.00
N ALA A 64 -4.05 19.37 -7.22
CA ALA A 64 -4.06 19.95 -5.87
C ALA A 64 -3.00 19.32 -4.93
N VAL A 65 -2.69 18.03 -5.10
CA VAL A 65 -1.63 17.38 -4.32
C VAL A 65 -0.24 17.74 -4.88
N PHE A 66 -0.04 17.58 -6.20
CA PHE A 66 1.28 17.76 -6.81
C PHE A 66 1.75 19.21 -6.86
N ASP A 67 0.83 20.18 -6.82
CA ASP A 67 1.17 21.62 -6.79
C ASP A 67 1.79 22.05 -5.45
N ASP A 68 1.51 21.32 -4.36
CA ASP A 68 1.91 21.70 -3.00
C ASP A 68 2.85 20.68 -2.34
N VAL A 69 2.67 19.39 -2.62
CA VAL A 69 3.38 18.32 -1.92
C VAL A 69 4.30 17.55 -2.87
N THR A 70 5.58 17.47 -2.53
CA THR A 70 6.48 16.50 -3.18
C THR A 70 6.04 15.08 -2.84
N VAL A 71 5.71 14.28 -3.86
CA VAL A 71 5.28 12.88 -3.71
C VAL A 71 6.48 11.96 -3.88
N ASP A 72 6.83 11.21 -2.83
CA ASP A 72 7.97 10.28 -2.83
C ASP A 72 7.59 8.92 -3.40
N ALA A 73 6.34 8.49 -3.18
CA ALA A 73 5.82 7.24 -3.69
C ALA A 73 4.34 7.34 -4.05
N VAL A 74 3.92 6.59 -5.06
CA VAL A 74 2.52 6.41 -5.45
C VAL A 74 2.14 4.94 -5.31
N LYS A 75 1.00 4.68 -4.71
CA LYS A 75 0.31 3.38 -4.81
C LYS A 75 -0.94 3.58 -5.66
N ILE A 76 -1.08 2.77 -6.68
CA ILE A 76 -2.29 2.72 -7.52
C ILE A 76 -3.09 1.49 -7.15
N GLY A 77 -4.39 1.68 -6.88
CA GLY A 77 -5.33 0.59 -6.63
C GLY A 77 -6.43 0.51 -7.69
N MET A 78 -7.70 0.39 -7.26
CA MET A 78 -8.85 0.32 -8.16
C MET A 78 -8.98 1.58 -9.02
N LEU A 79 -8.97 1.41 -10.35
CA LEU A 79 -9.15 2.48 -11.34
C LEU A 79 -10.50 2.40 -12.07
N GLY A 80 -11.14 1.22 -12.10
CA GLY A 80 -12.51 1.02 -12.60
C GLY A 80 -12.62 0.91 -14.12
N ASP A 81 -12.27 1.95 -14.85
CA ASP A 81 -12.47 2.04 -16.31
C ASP A 81 -11.23 2.52 -17.08
N ALA A 82 -11.28 2.40 -18.40
CA ALA A 82 -10.16 2.71 -19.28
C ALA A 82 -9.79 4.20 -19.29
N ASP A 83 -10.76 5.10 -19.14
CA ASP A 83 -10.52 6.54 -19.21
C ASP A 83 -9.85 7.04 -17.92
N THR A 84 -10.25 6.51 -16.77
CA THR A 84 -9.56 6.71 -15.49
C THR A 84 -8.11 6.23 -15.56
N ILE A 85 -7.87 5.02 -16.12
CA ILE A 85 -6.51 4.49 -16.29
C ILE A 85 -5.67 5.38 -17.19
N ARG A 86 -6.19 5.81 -18.34
CA ARG A 86 -5.49 6.70 -19.26
C ARG A 86 -5.18 8.05 -18.63
N THR A 87 -6.09 8.60 -17.84
CA THR A 87 -5.89 9.86 -17.11
C THR A 87 -4.73 9.74 -16.12
N VAL A 88 -4.73 8.69 -15.29
CA VAL A 88 -3.64 8.43 -14.33
C VAL A 88 -2.31 8.17 -15.06
N ARG A 89 -2.33 7.38 -16.15
CA ARG A 89 -1.16 7.11 -16.97
C ARG A 89 -0.55 8.39 -17.54
N THR A 90 -1.38 9.26 -18.13
CA THR A 90 -0.94 10.55 -18.68
C THR A 90 -0.34 11.43 -17.58
N TRP A 91 -1.02 11.53 -16.42
CA TRP A 91 -0.53 12.30 -15.29
C TRP A 91 0.85 11.86 -14.83
N LEU A 92 1.05 10.55 -14.61
CA LEU A 92 2.34 10.02 -14.18
C LEU A 92 3.46 10.15 -15.22
N SER A 93 3.12 10.19 -16.51
CA SER A 93 4.09 10.45 -17.59
C SER A 93 4.59 11.90 -17.58
N GLU A 94 3.73 12.84 -17.18
CA GLU A 94 4.03 14.27 -17.10
C GLU A 94 4.63 14.68 -15.76
N HIS A 95 4.30 13.92 -14.70
CA HIS A 95 4.74 14.16 -13.33
C HIS A 95 5.41 12.88 -12.77
N PRO A 96 6.66 12.60 -13.16
CA PRO A 96 7.34 11.37 -12.73
C PRO A 96 7.54 11.34 -11.20
N VAL A 97 7.24 10.17 -10.61
CA VAL A 97 7.42 9.89 -9.19
C VAL A 97 8.46 8.79 -9.02
N PRO A 98 9.39 8.88 -8.05
CA PRO A 98 10.49 7.92 -7.92
C PRO A 98 10.03 6.47 -7.68
N VAL A 99 8.92 6.29 -6.97
CA VAL A 99 8.37 4.97 -6.61
C VAL A 99 6.90 4.90 -7.01
N VAL A 100 6.54 3.97 -7.91
CA VAL A 100 5.15 3.71 -8.28
C VAL A 100 4.87 2.22 -8.13
N VAL A 101 3.90 1.88 -7.27
CA VAL A 101 3.42 0.50 -7.05
C VAL A 101 1.99 0.38 -7.53
N LEU A 102 1.73 -0.51 -8.47
CA LEU A 102 0.40 -0.82 -9.01
C LEU A 102 -0.13 -2.13 -8.40
N ASP A 103 -1.25 -2.04 -7.70
CA ASP A 103 -2.08 -3.21 -7.39
C ASP A 103 -3.16 -3.30 -8.48
N PRO A 104 -3.08 -4.26 -9.42
CA PRO A 104 -3.93 -4.29 -10.61
C PRO A 104 -5.31 -4.86 -10.27
N VAL A 105 -6.04 -4.19 -9.38
CA VAL A 105 -7.31 -4.66 -8.82
C VAL A 105 -8.36 -4.81 -9.92
N MET A 106 -8.79 -6.04 -10.17
CA MET A 106 -9.82 -6.39 -11.16
C MET A 106 -11.10 -6.88 -10.51
N ILE A 107 -10.97 -7.57 -9.35
CA ILE A 107 -12.07 -8.22 -8.64
C ILE A 107 -11.94 -7.91 -7.15
N ALA A 108 -13.04 -7.57 -6.49
CA ALA A 108 -13.10 -7.41 -5.03
C ALA A 108 -12.94 -8.75 -4.31
N SER A 109 -12.58 -8.72 -3.02
CA SER A 109 -12.53 -9.94 -2.17
C SER A 109 -13.88 -10.66 -2.07
N SER A 110 -14.99 -9.96 -2.32
CA SER A 110 -16.35 -10.50 -2.41
C SER A 110 -16.64 -11.24 -3.72
N GLY A 111 -15.77 -11.13 -4.73
CA GLY A 111 -15.97 -11.67 -6.08
C GLY A 111 -16.59 -10.69 -7.06
N ASP A 112 -16.95 -9.48 -6.63
CA ASP A 112 -17.53 -8.46 -7.50
C ASP A 112 -16.45 -7.91 -8.45
N ARG A 113 -16.81 -7.75 -9.74
CA ARG A 113 -15.92 -7.17 -10.75
C ARG A 113 -15.79 -5.67 -10.53
N LEU A 114 -14.56 -5.19 -10.41
CA LEU A 114 -14.22 -3.78 -10.19
C LEU A 114 -13.56 -3.11 -11.41
N LEU A 115 -13.03 -3.89 -12.33
CA LEU A 115 -12.44 -3.43 -13.58
C LEU A 115 -13.33 -3.85 -14.76
N GLN A 116 -13.66 -2.93 -15.64
CA GLN A 116 -14.36 -3.23 -16.88
C GLN A 116 -13.47 -4.05 -17.81
N ALA A 117 -14.02 -4.99 -18.58
CA ALA A 117 -13.23 -5.84 -19.47
C ALA A 117 -12.45 -5.05 -20.52
N GLU A 118 -13.09 -3.98 -21.02
CA GLU A 118 -12.53 -3.07 -22.01
C GLU A 118 -11.35 -2.24 -21.49
N ALA A 119 -11.18 -2.21 -20.16
CA ALA A 119 -10.08 -1.50 -19.50
C ALA A 119 -8.80 -2.33 -19.33
N GLU A 120 -8.85 -3.64 -19.57
CA GLU A 120 -7.70 -4.53 -19.38
C GLU A 120 -6.49 -4.12 -20.23
N GLN A 121 -6.72 -3.70 -21.50
CA GLN A 121 -5.63 -3.20 -22.34
C GLN A 121 -5.03 -1.92 -21.80
N ALA A 122 -5.85 -0.97 -21.36
CA ALA A 122 -5.35 0.27 -20.77
C ALA A 122 -4.51 0.00 -19.50
N LEU A 123 -4.88 -1.02 -18.73
CA LEU A 123 -4.12 -1.45 -17.57
C LEU A 123 -2.76 -2.06 -17.97
N ARG A 124 -2.72 -2.91 -19.01
CA ARG A 124 -1.45 -3.41 -19.57
C ARG A 124 -0.53 -2.30 -20.06
N ASP A 125 -1.11 -1.26 -20.68
CA ASP A 125 -0.36 -0.10 -21.16
C ASP A 125 0.19 0.78 -20.01
N LEU A 126 -0.34 0.67 -18.79
CA LEU A 126 0.14 1.35 -17.60
C LEU A 126 1.34 0.64 -16.96
N VAL A 127 1.43 -0.70 -17.08
CA VAL A 127 2.47 -1.52 -16.42
C VAL A 127 3.90 -1.01 -16.68
N PRO A 128 4.32 -0.66 -17.91
CA PRO A 128 5.69 -0.21 -18.16
C PRO A 128 6.06 1.14 -17.50
N LEU A 129 5.09 1.87 -16.94
CA LEU A 129 5.33 3.15 -16.26
C LEU A 129 5.47 3.01 -14.74
N VAL A 130 5.34 1.79 -14.19
CA VAL A 130 5.41 1.56 -12.76
C VAL A 130 6.64 0.72 -12.40
N ASN A 131 7.18 0.92 -11.18
CA ASN A 131 8.35 0.18 -10.73
C ASN A 131 8.00 -1.25 -10.29
N VAL A 132 6.82 -1.41 -9.66
CA VAL A 132 6.39 -2.69 -9.09
C VAL A 132 4.91 -2.90 -9.34
N ILE A 133 4.52 -4.13 -9.68
CA ILE A 133 3.12 -4.57 -9.70
C ILE A 133 2.90 -5.73 -8.74
N THR A 134 1.69 -5.82 -8.16
CA THR A 134 1.35 -6.84 -7.16
C THR A 134 0.13 -7.69 -7.56
N PRO A 135 0.15 -8.38 -8.70
CA PRO A 135 -0.99 -9.18 -9.16
C PRO A 135 -1.19 -10.43 -8.31
N ASN A 136 -2.44 -10.84 -8.14
CA ASN A 136 -2.77 -12.22 -7.78
C ASN A 136 -2.70 -13.11 -9.02
N ILE A 137 -2.90 -14.42 -8.86
CA ILE A 137 -2.77 -15.38 -9.98
C ILE A 137 -3.75 -15.09 -11.14
N PRO A 138 -5.06 -14.85 -10.91
CA PRO A 138 -5.97 -14.45 -11.97
C PRO A 138 -5.59 -13.12 -12.65
N GLU A 139 -5.17 -12.12 -11.89
CA GLU A 139 -4.74 -10.82 -12.41
C GLU A 139 -3.47 -10.95 -13.25
N LEU A 140 -2.51 -11.76 -12.81
CA LEU A 140 -1.29 -12.04 -13.57
C LEU A 140 -1.63 -12.68 -14.93
N ALA A 141 -2.54 -13.63 -14.95
CA ALA A 141 -3.00 -14.27 -16.19
C ALA A 141 -3.60 -13.28 -17.18
N VAL A 142 -4.45 -12.36 -16.70
CA VAL A 142 -5.04 -11.28 -17.54
C VAL A 142 -3.94 -10.36 -18.08
N LEU A 143 -2.97 -9.98 -17.25
CA LEU A 143 -1.87 -9.11 -17.67
C LEU A 143 -0.97 -9.79 -18.72
N CYS A 144 -0.80 -11.11 -18.63
CA CYS A 144 -0.01 -11.92 -19.56
C CYS A 144 -0.80 -12.42 -20.78
N GLU A 145 -2.13 -12.20 -20.83
CA GLU A 145 -3.04 -12.78 -21.84
C GLU A 145 -2.93 -14.31 -21.91
N LYS A 146 -2.90 -14.96 -20.74
CA LYS A 146 -2.76 -16.40 -20.57
C LYS A 146 -3.84 -16.96 -19.62
N GLU A 147 -3.92 -18.29 -19.55
CA GLU A 147 -4.73 -18.97 -18.53
C GLU A 147 -4.10 -18.81 -17.13
N PRO A 148 -4.92 -18.79 -16.06
CA PRO A 148 -4.42 -18.73 -14.71
C PRO A 148 -3.49 -19.89 -14.37
N ALA A 149 -2.31 -19.56 -13.85
CA ALA A 149 -1.32 -20.54 -13.43
C ALA A 149 -1.88 -21.50 -12.37
N GLN A 150 -1.61 -22.77 -12.49
CA GLN A 150 -2.02 -23.83 -11.57
C GLN A 150 -0.92 -24.19 -10.57
N THR A 151 0.32 -23.85 -10.90
CA THR A 151 1.51 -24.14 -10.10
C THR A 151 2.31 -22.87 -9.83
N PHE A 152 3.19 -22.93 -8.84
CA PHE A 152 4.12 -21.84 -8.56
C PHE A 152 5.08 -21.59 -9.73
N ASP A 153 5.56 -22.66 -10.38
CA ASP A 153 6.50 -22.56 -11.50
C ASP A 153 5.85 -21.86 -12.70
N GLU A 154 4.59 -22.20 -13.03
CA GLU A 154 3.83 -21.51 -14.07
C GLU A 154 3.61 -20.02 -13.75
N ALA A 155 3.25 -19.71 -12.50
CA ALA A 155 3.08 -18.33 -12.06
C ALA A 155 4.40 -17.55 -12.13
N HIS A 156 5.50 -18.17 -11.74
CA HIS A 156 6.83 -17.60 -11.84
C HIS A 156 7.24 -17.34 -13.29
N GLU A 157 7.00 -18.28 -14.20
CA GLU A 157 7.28 -18.12 -15.63
C GLU A 157 6.46 -16.97 -16.23
N GLN A 158 5.16 -16.88 -15.92
CA GLN A 158 4.32 -15.76 -16.36
C GLN A 158 4.86 -14.42 -15.85
N ALA A 159 5.23 -14.36 -14.57
CA ALA A 159 5.77 -13.16 -13.94
C ALA A 159 7.13 -12.75 -14.54
N ALA A 160 8.03 -13.70 -14.80
CA ALA A 160 9.33 -13.44 -15.41
C ALA A 160 9.20 -12.90 -16.84
N ASN A 161 8.31 -13.47 -17.63
CA ASN A 161 8.02 -12.99 -18.99
C ASN A 161 7.46 -11.57 -18.97
N LEU A 162 6.53 -11.27 -18.05
CA LEU A 162 5.96 -9.94 -17.89
C LEU A 162 7.01 -8.93 -17.42
N ALA A 163 7.80 -9.28 -16.40
CA ALA A 163 8.86 -8.44 -15.87
C ALA A 163 9.90 -8.07 -16.95
N ALA A 164 10.38 -9.07 -17.71
CA ALA A 164 11.34 -8.85 -18.78
C ALA A 164 10.77 -8.00 -19.93
N ALA A 165 9.49 -8.17 -20.28
CA ALA A 165 8.84 -7.42 -21.35
C ALA A 165 8.55 -5.96 -20.99
N THR A 166 8.30 -5.66 -19.72
CA THR A 166 7.85 -4.33 -19.25
C THR A 166 8.91 -3.53 -18.50
N GLY A 167 9.97 -4.17 -18.04
CA GLY A 167 10.96 -3.56 -17.15
C GLY A 167 10.46 -3.36 -15.71
N THR A 168 9.31 -3.97 -15.35
CA THR A 168 8.63 -3.78 -14.07
C THR A 168 8.84 -4.99 -13.17
N THR A 169 9.13 -4.80 -11.88
CA THR A 169 9.18 -5.91 -10.92
C THR A 169 7.78 -6.44 -10.64
N VAL A 170 7.61 -7.77 -10.71
CA VAL A 170 6.34 -8.45 -10.47
C VAL A 170 6.35 -9.15 -9.12
N ILE A 171 5.44 -8.78 -8.22
CA ILE A 171 5.25 -9.48 -6.94
C ILE A 171 4.16 -10.54 -7.11
N VAL A 172 4.57 -11.80 -7.18
CA VAL A 172 3.64 -12.94 -7.21
C VAL A 172 3.15 -13.23 -5.78
N LYS A 173 1.83 -13.08 -5.56
CA LYS A 173 1.20 -13.34 -4.26
C LYS A 173 0.90 -14.83 -4.07
N GLY A 174 1.60 -15.52 -3.15
CA GLY A 174 1.47 -16.96 -2.90
C GLY A 174 0.18 -17.40 -2.22
N GLY A 175 -0.63 -16.45 -1.73
CA GLY A 175 -1.87 -16.75 -1.01
C GLY A 175 -2.92 -17.55 -1.81
N HIS A 176 -2.89 -17.52 -3.13
CA HIS A 176 -3.82 -18.22 -4.03
C HIS A 176 -3.34 -19.61 -4.47
N LEU A 177 -2.08 -19.94 -4.24
CA LEU A 177 -1.52 -21.26 -4.58
C LEU A 177 -1.72 -22.26 -3.44
N CYS A 178 -1.83 -23.53 -3.76
CA CYS A 178 -1.93 -24.60 -2.75
C CYS A 178 -0.59 -24.79 -2.03
N GLY A 179 -0.62 -25.05 -0.70
CA GLY A 179 0.57 -25.32 0.10
C GLY A 179 0.58 -24.61 1.45
N GLN A 180 1.61 -24.92 2.24
CA GLN A 180 1.81 -24.34 3.59
C GLN A 180 2.44 -22.95 3.55
N ASP A 181 3.10 -22.61 2.46
CA ASP A 181 3.71 -21.29 2.24
C ASP A 181 2.70 -20.38 1.52
N ALA A 182 2.39 -19.25 2.14
CA ALA A 182 1.57 -18.18 1.59
C ALA A 182 2.39 -16.90 1.35
N GLY A 183 3.71 -17.05 1.23
CA GLY A 183 4.66 -15.98 1.02
C GLY A 183 4.52 -15.28 -0.33
N ASN A 184 5.33 -14.25 -0.53
CA ASN A 184 5.34 -13.45 -1.75
C ASN A 184 6.71 -13.53 -2.42
N THR A 185 6.73 -13.53 -3.76
CA THR A 185 7.98 -13.58 -4.54
C THR A 185 8.08 -12.34 -5.41
N ALA A 186 9.17 -11.58 -5.26
CA ALA A 186 9.56 -10.58 -6.23
C ALA A 186 10.29 -11.25 -7.39
N VAL A 187 9.85 -11.00 -8.62
CA VAL A 187 10.49 -11.42 -9.87
C VAL A 187 10.95 -10.17 -10.59
N PHE A 188 12.26 -10.04 -10.80
CA PHE A 188 12.90 -8.87 -11.37
C PHE A 188 13.03 -8.94 -12.88
N PRO A 189 13.17 -7.79 -13.59
CA PRO A 189 13.33 -7.78 -15.04
C PRO A 189 14.55 -8.54 -15.58
N ASP A 190 15.59 -8.70 -14.78
CA ASP A 190 16.79 -9.47 -15.11
C ASP A 190 16.63 -10.99 -14.94
N GLY A 191 15.44 -11.44 -14.54
CA GLY A 191 15.12 -12.85 -14.29
C GLY A 191 15.51 -13.37 -12.92
N THR A 192 16.15 -12.55 -12.07
CA THR A 192 16.38 -12.92 -10.67
C THR A 192 15.11 -12.83 -9.84
N CYS A 193 15.07 -13.50 -8.69
CA CYS A 193 13.92 -13.46 -7.82
C CYS A 193 14.31 -13.46 -6.34
N ALA A 194 13.41 -12.92 -5.50
CA ALA A 194 13.55 -12.93 -4.05
C ALA A 194 12.24 -13.40 -3.40
N HIS A 195 12.30 -14.48 -2.63
CA HIS A 195 11.13 -15.07 -1.98
C HIS A 195 11.09 -14.77 -0.49
N VAL A 196 9.94 -14.29 -0.02
CA VAL A 196 9.65 -14.07 1.40
C VAL A 196 8.62 -15.08 1.86
N ARG A 197 9.06 -16.06 2.65
CA ARG A 197 8.22 -17.11 3.20
C ARG A 197 7.34 -16.60 4.32
N THR A 198 6.07 -17.02 4.33
CA THR A 198 5.17 -16.90 5.46
C THR A 198 4.27 -18.12 5.58
N PRO A 199 4.02 -18.64 6.79
CA PRO A 199 3.09 -19.74 6.94
C PRO A 199 1.68 -19.30 6.57
N ARG A 200 0.91 -20.21 5.98
CA ARG A 200 -0.50 -19.98 5.68
C ARG A 200 -1.30 -19.87 6.97
N LEU A 201 -2.13 -18.83 7.04
CA LEU A 201 -3.09 -18.64 8.11
C LEU A 201 -4.48 -19.15 7.68
N ASP A 202 -5.13 -19.90 8.54
CA ASP A 202 -6.56 -20.18 8.41
C ASP A 202 -7.34 -19.00 9.00
N SER A 203 -7.67 -18.04 8.14
CA SER A 203 -8.32 -16.80 8.54
C SER A 203 -9.35 -16.36 7.50
N ARG A 204 -10.51 -15.90 7.98
CA ARG A 204 -11.52 -15.21 7.16
C ARG A 204 -11.28 -13.70 7.06
N ASN A 205 -10.27 -13.16 7.77
CA ASN A 205 -9.93 -11.74 7.76
C ASN A 205 -8.94 -11.44 6.61
N THR A 206 -9.45 -11.51 5.40
CA THR A 206 -8.65 -11.33 4.16
C THR A 206 -9.08 -10.14 3.33
N HIS A 207 -10.13 -9.41 3.77
CA HIS A 207 -10.58 -8.20 3.07
C HIS A 207 -9.50 -7.11 3.12
N GLY A 208 -9.11 -6.65 1.93
CA GLY A 208 -8.11 -5.60 1.75
C GLY A 208 -6.64 -6.04 1.88
N THR A 209 -6.34 -7.35 1.90
CA THR A 209 -4.94 -7.84 1.97
C THR A 209 -4.10 -7.34 0.80
N GLY A 210 -4.64 -7.30 -0.44
CA GLY A 210 -3.96 -6.75 -1.62
C GLY A 210 -3.62 -5.28 -1.46
N CYS A 211 -4.64 -4.46 -1.16
CA CYS A 211 -4.47 -3.02 -0.90
C CYS A 211 -3.45 -2.76 0.22
N SER A 212 -3.53 -3.54 1.31
CA SER A 212 -2.62 -3.39 2.46
C SER A 212 -1.17 -3.75 2.10
N LEU A 213 -0.96 -4.84 1.33
CA LEU A 213 0.39 -5.23 0.88
C LEU A 213 1.01 -4.17 -0.03
N SER A 214 0.28 -3.75 -1.07
CA SER A 214 0.79 -2.81 -2.07
C SER A 214 1.08 -1.43 -1.49
N SER A 215 0.24 -0.93 -0.59
CA SER A 215 0.45 0.36 0.09
C SER A 215 1.60 0.32 1.10
N SER A 216 1.71 -0.78 1.85
CA SER A 216 2.87 -1.01 2.72
C SER A 216 4.17 -1.10 1.91
N LEU A 217 4.14 -1.82 0.77
CA LEU A 217 5.30 -1.97 -0.12
C LEU A 217 5.73 -0.62 -0.70
N ALA A 218 4.79 0.18 -1.22
CA ALA A 218 5.08 1.52 -1.73
C ALA A 218 5.73 2.41 -0.65
N THR A 219 5.21 2.35 0.57
CA THR A 219 5.77 3.10 1.70
C THR A 219 7.17 2.63 2.04
N ARG A 220 7.40 1.32 2.13
CA ARG A 220 8.72 0.78 2.48
C ARG A 220 9.76 1.03 1.40
N LEU A 221 9.38 0.99 0.12
CA LEU A 221 10.25 1.41 -0.98
C LEU A 221 10.61 2.90 -0.88
N GLY A 222 9.64 3.74 -0.53
CA GLY A 222 9.90 5.16 -0.24
C GLY A 222 10.86 5.38 0.94
N VAL A 223 10.81 4.53 1.98
CA VAL A 223 11.78 4.55 3.09
C VAL A 223 13.19 4.19 2.60
N GLU A 224 13.33 3.11 1.82
CA GLU A 224 14.64 2.71 1.26
C GLU A 224 15.23 3.83 0.40
N LEU A 225 14.41 4.46 -0.47
CA LEU A 225 14.83 5.58 -1.31
C LEU A 225 15.36 6.75 -0.48
N LEU A 226 14.63 7.18 0.56
CA LEU A 226 15.06 8.29 1.42
C LEU A 226 16.36 7.98 2.17
N GLN A 227 16.60 6.73 2.57
CA GLN A 227 17.85 6.31 3.19
C GLN A 227 19.04 6.45 2.24
N HIS A 228 18.84 6.13 0.94
CA HIS A 228 19.87 6.35 -0.08
C HIS A 228 20.20 7.83 -0.23
N THR A 229 19.19 8.69 -0.25
CA THR A 229 19.37 10.14 -0.38
C THR A 229 20.12 10.71 0.83
N GLU A 230 19.73 10.35 2.05
CA GLU A 230 20.41 10.78 3.29
C GLU A 230 21.86 10.30 3.35
N ALA A 231 22.13 9.06 2.95
CA ALA A 231 23.48 8.51 2.91
C ALA A 231 24.38 9.27 1.92
N ALA A 232 23.81 9.71 0.79
CA ALA A 232 24.51 10.48 -0.22
C ALA A 232 24.85 11.90 0.26
N GLU A 233 23.96 12.59 0.95
CA GLU A 233 24.19 13.91 1.50
C GLU A 233 25.33 13.94 2.56
N HIS A 234 25.59 12.81 3.21
CA HIS A 234 26.66 12.66 4.24
C HIS A 234 27.99 12.21 3.66
N THR A 235 28.06 11.89 2.38
CA THR A 235 29.29 11.48 1.71
C THR A 235 29.86 12.67 0.96
N GLU A 236 31.09 13.13 1.29
CA GLU A 236 31.79 14.25 0.61
C GLU A 236 32.15 13.98 -0.88
N ALA A 237 31.59 12.95 -1.50
CA ALA A 237 31.83 12.63 -2.90
C ALA A 237 30.95 13.50 -3.79
N ALA A 238 31.57 14.50 -4.42
CA ALA A 238 30.97 15.50 -5.31
C ALA A 238 30.42 14.95 -6.65
N GLU A 239 30.11 13.68 -6.76
CA GLU A 239 29.54 13.05 -7.96
C GLU A 239 28.35 12.13 -7.62
N TYR A 240 27.35 12.68 -6.92
CA TYR A 240 26.06 11.97 -6.81
C TYR A 240 25.31 12.19 -8.12
N THR A 241 25.33 11.21 -8.99
CA THR A 241 24.54 11.23 -10.22
C THR A 241 23.11 10.73 -9.93
N ALA A 242 22.12 11.20 -10.69
CA ALA A 242 20.74 10.76 -10.59
C ALA A 242 20.57 9.23 -10.76
N GLU A 243 21.58 8.53 -11.29
CA GLU A 243 21.64 7.06 -11.40
C GLU A 243 21.75 6.35 -10.04
N GLN A 244 22.19 7.03 -8.97
CA GLN A 244 22.33 6.46 -7.64
C GLN A 244 21.04 6.48 -6.79
N SER A 245 19.98 7.13 -7.30
CA SER A 245 18.64 7.13 -6.67
C SER A 245 17.75 5.97 -7.14
N VAL A 246 18.30 4.95 -7.78
CA VAL A 246 17.52 3.82 -8.31
C VAL A 246 17.38 2.76 -7.22
N LEU A 247 16.13 2.33 -6.98
CA LEU A 247 15.85 1.19 -6.11
C LEU A 247 16.49 -0.08 -6.65
N THR A 248 17.23 -0.76 -5.80
CA THR A 248 17.87 -2.04 -6.13
C THR A 248 16.93 -3.23 -5.87
N SER A 249 17.31 -4.41 -6.40
CA SER A 249 16.61 -5.66 -6.07
C SER A 249 16.65 -5.97 -4.58
N GLU A 250 17.74 -5.59 -3.89
CA GLU A 250 17.88 -5.77 -2.43
C GLU A 250 16.95 -4.85 -1.64
N ASP A 251 16.78 -3.58 -2.07
CA ASP A 251 15.82 -2.66 -1.47
C ASP A 251 14.40 -3.19 -1.60
N THR A 252 14.06 -3.68 -2.79
CA THR A 252 12.75 -4.30 -3.05
C THR A 252 12.54 -5.55 -2.18
N HIS A 253 13.57 -6.37 -2.01
CA HIS A 253 13.50 -7.55 -1.14
C HIS A 253 13.28 -7.15 0.33
N ARG A 254 14.01 -6.15 0.86
CA ARG A 254 13.83 -5.67 2.24
C ARG A 254 12.42 -5.09 2.45
N ALA A 255 11.96 -4.25 1.52
CA ALA A 255 10.61 -3.68 1.54
C ALA A 255 9.52 -4.77 1.51
N LEU A 256 9.66 -5.77 0.62
CA LEU A 256 8.74 -6.90 0.52
C LEU A 256 8.75 -7.76 1.79
N GLN A 257 9.94 -8.02 2.36
CA GLN A 257 10.07 -8.79 3.59
C GLN A 257 9.37 -8.11 4.77
N TRP A 258 9.54 -6.80 4.90
CA TRP A 258 8.88 -6.04 5.96
C TRP A 258 7.36 -6.05 5.76
N SER A 259 6.88 -5.74 4.55
CA SER A 259 5.45 -5.66 4.22
C SER A 259 4.74 -7.00 4.35
N THR A 260 5.37 -8.08 3.90
CA THR A 260 4.81 -9.44 4.00
C THR A 260 4.66 -9.87 5.46
N ARG A 261 5.66 -9.62 6.31
CA ARG A 261 5.62 -9.96 7.74
C ARG A 261 4.60 -9.12 8.50
N TRP A 262 4.53 -7.82 8.20
CA TRP A 262 3.53 -6.93 8.79
C TRP A 262 2.10 -7.33 8.40
N LEU A 263 1.87 -7.64 7.13
CA LEU A 263 0.56 -8.10 6.67
C LEU A 263 0.16 -9.42 7.31
N HIS A 264 1.07 -10.38 7.42
CA HIS A 264 0.82 -11.65 8.11
C HIS A 264 0.37 -11.44 9.57
N GLU A 265 1.05 -10.56 10.32
CA GLU A 265 0.68 -10.15 11.67
C GLU A 265 -0.72 -9.51 11.69
N SER A 266 -1.02 -8.65 10.72
CA SER A 266 -2.29 -7.94 10.58
C SER A 266 -3.46 -8.88 10.26
N ILE A 267 -3.24 -9.92 9.43
CA ILE A 267 -4.24 -10.97 9.14
C ILE A 267 -4.52 -11.79 10.41
N ALA A 268 -3.47 -12.22 11.11
CA ALA A 268 -3.60 -13.01 12.33
C ALA A 268 -4.38 -12.26 13.42
N ALA A 269 -4.17 -10.96 13.55
CA ALA A 269 -4.84 -10.12 14.55
C ALA A 269 -6.26 -9.70 14.14
N GLY A 270 -6.63 -9.80 12.86
CA GLY A 270 -7.91 -9.32 12.33
C GLY A 270 -9.14 -9.92 13.01
N VAL A 271 -9.04 -11.14 13.52
CA VAL A 271 -10.12 -11.79 14.27
C VAL A 271 -10.57 -10.99 15.50
N GLY A 272 -9.64 -10.26 16.12
CA GLY A 272 -9.92 -9.43 17.30
C GLY A 272 -10.74 -8.18 17.02
N LEU A 273 -10.84 -7.75 15.77
CA LEU A 273 -11.58 -6.53 15.40
C LEU A 273 -13.11 -6.75 15.43
N GLN A 274 -13.59 -7.97 15.20
CA GLN A 274 -15.02 -8.32 15.14
C GLN A 274 -15.83 -7.40 14.21
N VAL A 275 -15.25 -7.01 13.06
CA VAL A 275 -15.87 -6.13 12.06
C VAL A 275 -16.65 -6.97 11.05
N GLY A 276 -17.92 -6.60 10.83
CA GLY A 276 -18.84 -7.28 9.91
C GLY A 276 -19.75 -8.31 10.61
N SER A 277 -20.71 -8.84 9.85
CA SER A 277 -21.70 -9.83 10.34
C SER A 277 -21.11 -11.23 10.57
N GLY A 278 -19.89 -11.49 10.09
CA GLY A 278 -19.29 -12.83 10.03
C GLY A 278 -19.69 -13.65 8.79
N GLU A 279 -20.58 -13.15 7.94
CA GLU A 279 -20.97 -13.79 6.67
C GLU A 279 -19.94 -13.52 5.56
N GLY A 280 -19.35 -12.30 5.55
CA GLY A 280 -18.32 -11.89 4.60
C GLY A 280 -16.88 -12.08 5.10
N HIS A 281 -15.94 -11.53 4.36
CA HIS A 281 -14.53 -11.49 4.73
C HIS A 281 -14.26 -10.31 5.67
N GLY A 282 -13.77 -10.58 6.89
CA GLY A 282 -13.35 -9.54 7.82
C GLY A 282 -12.09 -8.81 7.35
N PRO A 283 -11.86 -7.56 7.80
CA PRO A 283 -10.66 -6.82 7.45
C PRO A 283 -9.44 -7.29 8.25
N VAL A 284 -8.25 -6.95 7.73
CA VAL A 284 -6.99 -7.09 8.46
C VAL A 284 -6.88 -6.00 9.55
N ASP A 285 -6.11 -6.28 10.60
CA ASP A 285 -5.86 -5.31 11.66
C ASP A 285 -4.57 -4.52 11.41
N HIS A 286 -4.69 -3.39 10.74
CA HIS A 286 -3.57 -2.52 10.39
C HIS A 286 -2.79 -1.98 11.60
N ALA A 287 -3.42 -1.89 12.78
CA ALA A 287 -2.83 -1.35 13.99
C ALA A 287 -2.26 -2.43 14.95
N ALA A 288 -2.30 -3.71 14.57
CA ALA A 288 -1.87 -4.83 15.43
C ALA A 288 -0.45 -4.64 15.97
N ARG A 289 0.49 -4.29 15.09
CA ARG A 289 1.90 -4.06 15.47
C ARG A 289 2.05 -2.89 16.44
N ALA A 290 1.35 -1.77 16.22
CA ALA A 290 1.40 -0.61 17.09
C ALA A 290 0.90 -0.96 18.50
N ARG A 291 -0.25 -1.63 18.61
CA ARG A 291 -0.79 -2.08 19.91
C ARG A 291 0.14 -3.07 20.62
N ARG A 292 0.76 -3.98 19.89
CA ARG A 292 1.73 -4.92 20.46
C ARG A 292 2.96 -4.21 21.03
N LEU A 293 3.49 -3.21 20.31
CA LEU A 293 4.62 -2.41 20.76
C LEU A 293 4.25 -1.55 21.97
N GLU A 294 3.06 -0.96 21.98
CA GLU A 294 2.53 -0.21 23.12
C GLU A 294 2.40 -1.10 24.37
N ALA A 295 1.81 -2.29 24.23
CA ALA A 295 1.70 -3.25 25.32
C ALA A 295 3.08 -3.68 25.85
N ALA A 296 4.07 -3.88 24.97
CA ALA A 296 5.43 -4.20 25.37
C ALA A 296 6.13 -3.03 26.08
N ALA A 297 5.93 -1.79 25.60
CA ALA A 297 6.45 -0.58 26.23
C ALA A 297 5.85 -0.34 27.61
N SER A 298 4.55 -0.57 27.77
CA SER A 298 3.85 -0.43 29.06
C SER A 298 4.31 -1.41 30.13
N ALA A 299 4.91 -2.54 29.71
CA ALA A 299 5.54 -3.51 30.63
C ALA A 299 6.97 -3.12 31.07
N TYR A 300 7.55 -2.04 30.55
CA TYR A 300 8.91 -1.62 30.86
C TYR A 300 8.95 -0.78 32.15
N PRO A 301 9.92 -1.00 33.08
CA PRO A 301 9.96 -0.36 34.38
C PRO A 301 10.05 1.19 34.36
N TRP A 302 10.57 1.78 33.27
CA TRP A 302 10.71 3.24 33.15
C TRP A 302 9.38 3.97 32.83
N HIS A 303 8.30 3.24 32.53
CA HIS A 303 6.97 3.85 32.38
C HIS A 303 6.50 4.55 33.67
N HIS A 304 6.98 4.10 34.84
CA HIS A 304 6.71 4.74 36.11
C HIS A 304 7.48 6.07 36.32
N LEU A 305 8.63 6.25 35.64
CA LEU A 305 9.42 7.47 35.73
C LEU A 305 8.80 8.64 34.96
N LEU A 306 8.04 8.36 33.87
CA LEU A 306 7.33 9.39 33.13
C LEU A 306 6.05 9.86 33.87
N ALA A 307 5.42 8.98 34.64
CA ALA A 307 4.23 9.31 35.43
C ALA A 307 4.56 10.13 36.69
N THR A 308 5.78 10.07 37.20
CA THR A 308 6.22 10.81 38.41
C THR A 308 6.71 12.22 38.10
N THR A 309 7.09 12.54 36.86
CA THR A 309 7.51 13.90 36.49
C THR A 309 6.35 14.89 36.36
N ASP A 310 5.14 14.41 36.13
CA ASP A 310 3.95 15.26 36.04
C ASP A 310 3.36 15.65 37.45
N SER A 311 3.76 14.92 38.50
CA SER A 311 3.26 15.20 39.87
C SER A 311 4.17 16.10 40.72
N GLU A 312 5.45 16.28 40.34
CA GLU A 312 6.38 17.13 41.08
C GLU A 312 6.59 18.55 40.52
N SER A 313 6.06 18.85 39.30
CA SER A 313 6.18 20.19 38.70
C SER A 313 5.11 21.19 39.16
N ASN A 314 4.22 20.82 40.08
CA ASN A 314 3.06 21.66 40.49
C ASN A 314 3.26 22.45 41.79
N THR A 315 4.49 22.62 42.27
CA THR A 315 4.77 23.43 43.47
C THR A 315 5.95 24.40 43.30
N LEU A 316 6.04 25.10 42.20
CA LEU A 316 6.85 26.33 42.15
C LEU A 316 6.16 27.38 41.27
N ASP A 317 5.68 28.34 42.00
CA ASP A 317 5.47 29.76 41.67
C ASP A 317 4.32 30.12 40.70
N GLY A 318 3.47 31.02 41.26
CA GLY A 318 2.24 31.55 40.76
C GLY A 318 2.33 32.45 39.52
N THR A 319 2.55 31.84 38.37
CA THR A 319 2.22 32.47 37.09
C THR A 319 1.23 31.58 36.35
N SER A 320 0.05 32.12 36.14
CA SER A 320 -1.08 31.48 35.48
C SER A 320 -0.68 30.88 34.12
N PRO A 321 -1.05 29.63 33.80
CA PRO A 321 -0.93 29.13 32.44
C PRO A 321 -1.86 29.93 31.53
N GLU A 322 -1.32 30.43 30.42
CA GLU A 322 -2.09 31.04 29.34
C GLU A 322 -3.22 30.10 28.92
N ARG A 323 -4.43 30.64 28.94
CA ARG A 323 -5.65 29.93 28.53
C ARG A 323 -5.50 29.50 27.07
N LEU A 324 -5.52 28.19 26.86
CA LEU A 324 -5.83 27.62 25.53
C LEU A 324 -7.16 28.22 25.07
N LEU A 325 -7.14 28.98 23.98
CA LEU A 325 -8.32 29.59 23.39
C LEU A 325 -9.31 28.49 22.99
N PRO A 326 -10.60 28.62 23.29
CA PRO A 326 -11.60 27.66 22.85
C PRO A 326 -11.70 27.67 21.32
N VAL A 327 -11.64 26.49 20.74
CA VAL A 327 -11.94 26.28 19.31
C VAL A 327 -13.36 26.77 19.05
N ARG A 328 -13.51 27.83 18.24
CA ARG A 328 -14.82 28.26 17.77
C ARG A 328 -15.38 27.26 16.80
N PRO A 329 -16.63 26.81 16.91
CA PRO A 329 -17.29 26.09 15.84
C PRO A 329 -17.40 27.01 14.61
N LEU A 330 -17.06 26.47 13.46
CA LEU A 330 -17.27 27.13 12.15
C LEU A 330 -18.78 27.27 11.88
N PRO A 331 -19.20 28.35 11.18
CA PRO A 331 -20.59 28.61 10.88
C PRO A 331 -21.22 27.57 9.97
#